data_a5d135254cd90109b7e847158b2ac96f
#
_entry.id   a5d135254cd90109b7e847158b2ac96f
#
_cell.length_a   1.000
_cell.length_b   1.000
_cell.length_c   1.000
_cell.angle_alpha   90.00
_cell.angle_beta   90.00
_cell.angle_gamma   90.00
#
_symmetry.space_group_name_H-M   'P 1'
#
loop_
_entity.id
_entity.type
_entity.pdbx_description
1 polymer ?
#
loop_
_entity_poly.entity_id
_entity_poly.type
_entity_poly.pdbx_seq_one_letter_code
_entity_poly.pdbx_strand_id
1 'polypeptide(L)'
;MSPDAARSLDSQLEAYERSTGRQLLVYVGKTTGGVPIEDWAVKAFQAWKIGRKGLDDGLALFIMTEDRRQRIEVGYGLEGQVPDAMASRIIREVIVPRVQAGDRDGAVANGMNALASVLSGGGLSEPSRAQRAERGREGRPLTLGQLIIFGVIGILFLVLLATNPGLAIYLVASILSGNRDGSYRSGGGGGFGGGGGRSGGGGASGSW
;
A
#
# COMPACT_ATOMS: atom_id res chain seq x y z
N MET A 1 1.37 11.39 13.61
CA MET A 1 2.71 11.98 13.38
C MET A 1 2.94 13.05 14.42
N SER A 2 4.16 13.13 14.98
CA SER A 2 4.53 14.17 15.93
C SER A 2 4.62 15.55 15.26
N PRO A 3 4.40 16.66 16.00
CA PRO A 3 4.48 18.01 15.41
C PRO A 3 5.87 18.34 14.85
N ASP A 4 6.93 17.81 15.47
CA ASP A 4 8.30 18.05 15.00
C ASP A 4 8.60 17.32 13.71
N ALA A 5 8.19 16.04 13.62
CA ALA A 5 8.31 15.26 12.39
C ALA A 5 7.48 15.87 11.25
N ALA A 6 6.29 16.41 11.57
CA ALA A 6 5.45 17.07 10.58
C ALA A 6 6.14 18.31 10.01
N ARG A 7 6.68 19.21 10.88
CA ARG A 7 7.41 20.40 10.42
C ARG A 7 8.66 20.07 9.61
N SER A 8 9.42 19.06 10.04
CA SER A 8 10.60 18.60 9.31
C SER A 8 10.25 18.09 7.92
N LEU A 9 9.21 17.26 7.81
CA LEU A 9 8.75 16.73 6.53
C LEU A 9 8.21 17.84 5.63
N ASP A 10 7.40 18.75 6.17
CA ASP A 10 6.85 19.90 5.44
C ASP A 10 7.96 20.73 4.77
N SER A 11 8.99 21.09 5.55
CA SER A 11 10.17 21.79 5.02
C SER A 11 10.90 21.04 3.91
N GLN A 12 10.97 19.70 4.01
CA GLN A 12 11.59 18.86 2.99
C GLN A 12 10.74 18.84 1.71
N LEU A 13 9.42 18.69 1.84
CA LEU A 13 8.50 18.67 0.71
C LEU A 13 8.44 20.02 -0.01
N GLU A 14 8.44 21.14 0.74
CA GLU A 14 8.57 22.48 0.15
C GLU A 14 9.89 22.68 -0.59
N ALA A 15 11.01 22.20 -0.03
CA ALA A 15 12.30 22.27 -0.70
C ALA A 15 12.32 21.45 -1.99
N TYR A 16 11.68 20.27 -1.97
CA TYR A 16 11.51 19.42 -3.14
C TYR A 16 10.66 20.11 -4.21
N GLU A 17 9.52 20.70 -3.83
CA GLU A 17 8.66 21.44 -4.74
C GLU A 17 9.40 22.64 -5.38
N ARG A 18 10.14 23.41 -4.58
CA ARG A 18 10.95 24.53 -5.11
C ARG A 18 12.01 24.09 -6.11
N SER A 19 12.61 22.92 -5.90
CA SER A 19 13.70 22.44 -6.78
C SER A 19 13.22 21.74 -8.04
N THR A 20 12.04 21.10 -7.99
CA THR A 20 11.53 20.27 -9.10
C THR A 20 10.25 20.82 -9.74
N GLY A 21 9.54 21.69 -9.05
CA GLY A 21 8.20 22.15 -9.38
C GLY A 21 7.10 21.11 -9.14
N ARG A 22 7.43 19.89 -8.71
CA ARG A 22 6.47 18.81 -8.44
C ARG A 22 5.91 18.95 -7.03
N GLN A 23 4.62 18.78 -6.89
CA GLN A 23 3.97 18.90 -5.59
C GLN A 23 3.76 17.55 -4.93
N LEU A 24 4.36 17.38 -3.76
CA LEU A 24 4.19 16.22 -2.91
C LEU A 24 3.45 16.62 -1.65
N LEU A 25 2.40 15.88 -1.29
CA LEU A 25 1.54 16.19 -0.14
C LEU A 25 1.35 14.95 0.75
N VAL A 26 1.30 15.17 2.05
CA VAL A 26 0.88 14.16 3.04
C VAL A 26 -0.34 14.67 3.79
N TYR A 27 -1.34 13.82 3.88
CA TYR A 27 -2.50 14.06 4.73
C TYR A 27 -2.69 12.90 5.70
N VAL A 28 -2.77 13.23 6.98
CA VAL A 28 -3.07 12.25 8.04
C VAL A 28 -4.41 12.64 8.66
N GLY A 29 -5.43 11.87 8.35
CA GLY A 29 -6.79 12.00 8.86
C GLY A 29 -7.16 10.89 9.82
N LYS A 30 -8.38 10.99 10.37
CA LYS A 30 -8.95 9.95 11.24
C LYS A 30 -9.63 8.87 10.41
N THR A 31 -10.63 9.25 9.65
CA THR A 31 -11.50 8.34 8.89
C THR A 31 -11.99 8.99 7.61
N THR A 32 -12.34 8.17 6.63
CA THR A 32 -13.05 8.60 5.41
C THR A 32 -14.56 8.70 5.61
N GLY A 33 -15.08 8.36 6.80
CA GLY A 33 -16.52 8.34 7.08
C GLY A 33 -17.28 7.23 6.33
N GLY A 34 -16.60 6.10 6.05
CA GLY A 34 -17.19 4.96 5.35
C GLY A 34 -17.12 5.03 3.82
N VAL A 35 -16.55 6.10 3.26
CA VAL A 35 -16.27 6.18 1.82
C VAL A 35 -15.01 5.35 1.51
N PRO A 36 -14.96 4.57 0.41
CA PRO A 36 -13.72 3.92 -0.02
C PRO A 36 -12.58 4.92 -0.13
N ILE A 37 -11.39 4.56 0.37
CA ILE A 37 -10.25 5.50 0.41
C ILE A 37 -9.83 5.94 -1.00
N GLU A 38 -10.06 5.10 -2.00
CA GLU A 38 -9.82 5.39 -3.40
C GLU A 38 -10.66 6.57 -3.88
N ASP A 39 -11.96 6.51 -3.65
CA ASP A 39 -12.90 7.57 -4.06
C ASP A 39 -12.67 8.85 -3.26
N TRP A 40 -12.37 8.70 -1.97
CA TRP A 40 -12.10 9.83 -1.09
C TRP A 40 -10.82 10.56 -1.53
N ALA A 41 -9.75 9.81 -1.80
CA ALA A 41 -8.45 10.36 -2.19
C ALA A 41 -8.51 11.10 -3.53
N VAL A 42 -9.17 10.52 -4.54
CA VAL A 42 -9.37 11.20 -5.84
C VAL A 42 -10.10 12.52 -5.67
N LYS A 43 -11.19 12.54 -4.88
CA LYS A 43 -11.95 13.77 -4.60
C LYS A 43 -11.12 14.80 -3.85
N ALA A 44 -10.37 14.39 -2.83
CA ALA A 44 -9.49 15.27 -2.06
C ALA A 44 -8.38 15.84 -2.95
N PHE A 45 -7.73 14.99 -3.76
CA PHE A 45 -6.69 15.39 -4.69
C PHE A 45 -7.17 16.48 -5.66
N GLN A 46 -8.35 16.29 -6.24
CA GLN A 46 -8.98 17.27 -7.15
C GLN A 46 -9.41 18.54 -6.42
N ALA A 47 -10.05 18.42 -5.25
CA ALA A 47 -10.53 19.57 -4.47
C ALA A 47 -9.38 20.46 -3.99
N TRP A 48 -8.27 19.86 -3.60
CA TRP A 48 -7.06 20.57 -3.13
C TRP A 48 -6.15 20.99 -4.30
N LYS A 49 -6.49 20.60 -5.53
CA LYS A 49 -5.77 20.98 -6.75
C LYS A 49 -4.29 20.60 -6.70
N ILE A 50 -3.99 19.41 -6.21
CA ILE A 50 -2.61 18.93 -6.02
C ILE A 50 -1.94 18.76 -7.40
N GLY A 51 -0.76 19.36 -7.57
CA GLY A 51 -0.02 19.38 -8.82
C GLY A 51 -0.36 20.58 -9.72
N ARG A 52 0.50 20.84 -10.69
CA ARG A 52 0.36 21.96 -11.62
C ARG A 52 -0.67 21.65 -12.70
N LYS A 53 -1.48 22.65 -13.04
CA LYS A 53 -2.48 22.54 -14.12
C LYS A 53 -1.83 22.19 -15.46
N GLY A 54 -2.31 21.13 -16.08
CA GLY A 54 -1.84 20.69 -17.41
C GLY A 54 -0.53 19.89 -17.40
N LEU A 55 0.19 19.88 -16.27
CA LEU A 55 1.33 19.00 -16.03
C LEU A 55 0.91 17.78 -15.20
N ASP A 56 -0.13 17.92 -14.39
CA ASP A 56 -0.71 16.88 -13.55
C ASP A 56 0.36 16.15 -12.70
N ASP A 57 1.35 16.91 -12.21
CA ASP A 57 2.59 16.45 -11.59
C ASP A 57 2.55 16.53 -10.05
N GLY A 58 1.41 16.24 -9.51
CA GLY A 58 1.18 16.10 -8.08
C GLY A 58 1.16 14.64 -7.64
N LEU A 59 1.51 14.43 -6.37
CA LEU A 59 1.41 13.14 -5.69
C LEU A 59 0.99 13.36 -4.23
N ALA A 60 0.09 12.53 -3.73
CA ALA A 60 -0.35 12.62 -2.34
C ALA A 60 -0.34 11.27 -1.63
N LEU A 61 0.10 11.27 -0.37
CA LEU A 61 -0.03 10.16 0.56
C LEU A 61 -1.14 10.48 1.56
N PHE A 62 -2.22 9.74 1.50
CA PHE A 62 -3.35 9.81 2.43
C PHE A 62 -3.27 8.66 3.43
N ILE A 63 -3.41 8.97 4.72
CA ILE A 63 -3.38 8.00 5.82
C ILE A 63 -4.60 8.24 6.70
N MET A 64 -5.46 7.24 6.85
CA MET A 64 -6.65 7.25 7.71
C MET A 64 -6.42 6.36 8.91
N THR A 65 -6.20 6.97 10.06
CA THR A 65 -5.66 6.28 11.24
C THR A 65 -6.69 5.37 11.92
N GLU A 66 -7.96 5.72 11.94
CA GLU A 66 -9.03 4.91 12.52
C GLU A 66 -9.46 3.79 11.56
N ASP A 67 -9.49 4.08 10.25
CA ASP A 67 -9.80 3.09 9.21
C ASP A 67 -8.64 2.12 8.97
N ARG A 68 -7.44 2.42 9.46
CA ARG A 68 -6.18 1.69 9.20
C ARG A 68 -5.94 1.51 7.72
N ARG A 69 -6.18 2.55 6.96
CA ARG A 69 -6.02 2.57 5.50
C ARG A 69 -5.11 3.70 5.07
N GLN A 70 -4.42 3.45 3.99
CA GLN A 70 -3.56 4.42 3.34
C GLN A 70 -3.67 4.32 1.82
N ARG A 71 -3.45 5.44 1.14
CA ARG A 71 -3.42 5.50 -0.30
C ARG A 71 -2.36 6.47 -0.79
N ILE A 72 -1.62 6.06 -1.78
CA ILE A 72 -0.81 6.95 -2.62
C ILE A 72 -1.64 7.26 -3.85
N GLU A 73 -1.94 8.52 -4.06
CA GLU A 73 -2.64 9.03 -5.25
C GLU A 73 -1.63 9.74 -6.14
N VAL A 74 -1.59 9.38 -7.41
CA VAL A 74 -0.60 9.84 -8.38
C VAL A 74 -1.29 10.62 -9.48
N GLY A 75 -0.81 11.84 -9.75
CA GLY A 75 -1.27 12.63 -10.88
C GLY A 75 -0.81 12.04 -12.20
N TYR A 76 -1.59 12.23 -13.27
CA TYR A 76 -1.33 11.66 -14.60
C TYR A 76 0.09 11.92 -15.12
N GLY A 77 0.66 13.09 -14.86
CA GLY A 77 2.01 13.44 -15.28
C GLY A 77 3.13 12.64 -14.59
N LEU A 78 2.80 11.95 -13.50
CA LEU A 78 3.76 11.16 -12.73
C LEU A 78 3.54 9.63 -12.84
N GLU A 79 2.46 9.16 -13.45
CA GLU A 79 2.14 7.72 -13.56
C GLU A 79 3.25 6.94 -14.28
N GLY A 80 3.92 7.54 -15.26
CA GLY A 80 5.05 6.91 -15.93
C GLY A 80 6.28 6.72 -15.05
N GLN A 81 6.44 7.51 -13.98
CA GLN A 81 7.55 7.42 -13.04
C GLN A 81 7.15 6.65 -11.77
N VAL A 82 5.90 6.80 -11.33
CA VAL A 82 5.33 6.11 -10.17
C VAL A 82 4.08 5.34 -10.60
N PRO A 83 4.22 4.23 -11.34
CA PRO A 83 3.10 3.38 -11.68
C PRO A 83 2.53 2.69 -10.42
N ASP A 84 1.29 2.20 -10.50
CA ASP A 84 0.56 1.55 -9.40
C ASP A 84 1.37 0.45 -8.71
N ALA A 85 2.11 -0.33 -9.49
CA ALA A 85 2.98 -1.39 -8.97
C ALA A 85 4.08 -0.83 -8.04
N MET A 86 4.65 0.34 -8.38
CA MET A 86 5.66 1.02 -7.58
C MET A 86 5.05 1.62 -6.32
N ALA A 87 3.92 2.31 -6.44
CA ALA A 87 3.18 2.84 -5.30
C ALA A 87 2.80 1.73 -4.32
N SER A 88 2.26 0.61 -4.82
CA SER A 88 1.93 -0.58 -4.05
C SER A 88 3.17 -1.19 -3.34
N ARG A 89 4.31 -1.20 -4.00
CA ARG A 89 5.57 -1.68 -3.43
C ARG A 89 6.03 -0.80 -2.27
N ILE A 90 5.99 0.53 -2.43
CA ILE A 90 6.35 1.48 -1.38
C ILE A 90 5.46 1.29 -0.15
N ILE A 91 4.14 1.15 -0.36
CA ILE A 91 3.21 0.86 0.73
C ILE A 91 3.62 -0.40 1.49
N ARG A 92 3.80 -1.52 0.79
CA ARG A 92 4.05 -2.82 1.42
C ARG A 92 5.44 -2.97 2.03
N GLU A 93 6.45 -2.38 1.41
CA GLU A 93 7.85 -2.63 1.80
C GLU A 93 8.42 -1.51 2.68
N VAL A 94 7.89 -0.28 2.58
CA VAL A 94 8.42 0.87 3.32
C VAL A 94 7.46 1.34 4.41
N ILE A 95 6.17 1.57 4.08
CA ILE A 95 5.23 2.21 5.00
C ILE A 95 4.66 1.20 6.00
N VAL A 96 4.01 0.13 5.53
CA VAL A 96 3.30 -0.84 6.38
C VAL A 96 4.19 -1.46 7.47
N PRO A 97 5.42 -1.93 7.19
CA PRO A 97 6.25 -2.53 8.22
C PRO A 97 6.59 -1.58 9.36
N ARG A 98 6.79 -0.28 9.06
CA ARG A 98 7.08 0.75 10.07
C ARG A 98 5.86 1.07 10.91
N VAL A 99 4.69 1.18 10.29
CA VAL A 99 3.42 1.39 11.01
C VAL A 99 3.17 0.22 11.97
N GLN A 100 3.39 -1.01 11.54
CA GLN A 100 3.24 -2.22 12.37
C GLN A 100 4.26 -2.28 13.51
N ALA A 101 5.46 -1.72 13.30
CA ALA A 101 6.48 -1.57 14.33
C ALA A 101 6.21 -0.38 15.30
N GLY A 102 5.13 0.40 15.08
CA GLY A 102 4.79 1.58 15.88
C GLY A 102 5.52 2.85 15.47
N ASP A 103 6.42 2.80 14.49
CA ASP A 103 7.17 3.94 13.96
C ASP A 103 6.33 4.70 12.91
N ARG A 104 5.34 5.45 13.40
CA ARG A 104 4.42 6.20 12.52
C ARG A 104 5.09 7.36 11.81
N ASP A 105 5.99 8.07 12.48
CA ASP A 105 6.71 9.20 11.91
C ASP A 105 7.68 8.74 10.82
N GLY A 106 8.45 7.68 11.10
CA GLY A 106 9.33 7.06 10.12
C GLY A 106 8.59 6.42 8.95
N ALA A 107 7.39 5.88 9.17
CA ALA A 107 6.56 5.33 8.10
C ALA A 107 6.24 6.40 7.04
N VAL A 108 5.78 7.56 7.49
CA VAL A 108 5.43 8.70 6.61
C VAL A 108 6.67 9.28 5.94
N ALA A 109 7.69 9.63 6.73
CA ALA A 109 8.89 10.26 6.22
C ALA A 109 9.63 9.37 5.20
N ASN A 110 9.82 8.06 5.53
CA ASN A 110 10.49 7.15 4.60
C ASN A 110 9.64 6.82 3.38
N GLY A 111 8.31 6.77 3.51
CA GLY A 111 7.39 6.63 2.38
C GLY A 111 7.54 7.78 1.39
N MET A 112 7.53 9.03 1.88
CA MET A 112 7.70 10.21 1.04
C MET A 112 9.10 10.32 0.44
N ASN A 113 10.15 9.99 1.20
CA ASN A 113 11.52 9.95 0.69
C ASN A 113 11.69 8.90 -0.42
N ALA A 114 11.06 7.74 -0.28
CA ALA A 114 11.06 6.71 -1.32
C ALA A 114 10.37 7.20 -2.61
N LEU A 115 9.21 7.87 -2.47
CA LEU A 115 8.50 8.47 -3.60
C LEU A 115 9.33 9.56 -4.28
N ALA A 116 9.92 10.48 -3.52
CA ALA A 116 10.80 11.53 -4.03
C ALA A 116 12.02 10.95 -4.75
N SER A 117 12.63 9.88 -4.21
CA SER A 117 13.75 9.18 -4.84
C SER A 117 13.36 8.60 -6.21
N VAL A 118 12.22 7.91 -6.29
CA VAL A 118 11.71 7.35 -7.56
C VAL A 118 11.48 8.47 -8.58
N LEU A 119 10.86 9.57 -8.17
CA LEU A 119 10.60 10.73 -9.03
C LEU A 119 11.88 11.45 -9.49
N SER A 120 12.99 11.30 -8.77
CA SER A 120 14.30 11.83 -9.13
C SER A 120 15.12 10.86 -9.98
N GLY A 121 14.53 9.76 -10.45
CA GLY A 121 15.21 8.73 -11.23
C GLY A 121 16.00 7.72 -10.39
N GLY A 122 15.95 7.83 -9.06
CA GLY A 122 16.43 6.80 -8.13
C GLY A 122 15.42 5.66 -8.06
N GLY A 123 15.85 4.42 -8.30
CA GLY A 123 15.01 3.25 -8.02
C GLY A 123 14.86 3.05 -6.50
N LEU A 124 13.80 2.35 -6.08
CA LEU A 124 13.82 1.75 -4.76
C LEU A 124 14.99 0.78 -4.73
N SER A 125 15.91 0.98 -3.80
CA SER A 125 16.97 0.01 -3.58
C SER A 125 16.33 -1.35 -3.40
N GLU A 126 16.67 -2.31 -4.26
CA GLU A 126 16.24 -3.69 -4.05
C GLU A 126 16.71 -4.08 -2.65
N PRO A 127 15.82 -4.60 -1.79
CA PRO A 127 16.26 -5.13 -0.51
C PRO A 127 17.34 -6.15 -0.81
N SER A 128 18.52 -5.96 -0.22
CA SER A 128 19.66 -6.84 -0.49
C SER A 128 19.21 -8.29 -0.30
N ARG A 129 19.79 -9.23 -1.06
CA ARG A 129 19.48 -10.67 -0.89
C ARG A 129 19.59 -11.12 0.56
N ALA A 130 20.47 -10.46 1.35
CA ALA A 130 20.61 -10.67 2.79
C ALA A 130 19.33 -10.26 3.55
N GLN A 131 18.73 -9.10 3.27
CA GLN A 131 17.48 -8.65 3.91
C GLN A 131 16.27 -9.50 3.49
N ARG A 132 16.26 -10.03 2.26
CA ARG A 132 15.25 -11.02 1.83
C ARG A 132 15.44 -12.36 2.54
N ALA A 133 16.67 -12.79 2.78
CA ALA A 133 16.99 -14.02 3.48
C ALA A 133 16.66 -13.93 4.98
N GLU A 134 16.87 -12.76 5.60
CA GLU A 134 16.48 -12.51 6.99
C GLU A 134 14.96 -12.46 7.16
N ARG A 135 14.22 -11.76 6.27
CA ARG A 135 12.73 -11.78 6.29
C ARG A 135 12.14 -13.17 6.00
N GLY A 136 12.83 -13.99 5.19
CA GLY A 136 12.43 -15.38 4.95
C GLY A 136 12.77 -16.32 6.12
N ARG A 137 13.66 -15.91 7.03
CA ARG A 137 14.02 -16.64 8.26
C ARG A 137 13.24 -16.20 9.50
N GLU A 138 12.65 -15.02 9.49
CA GLU A 138 11.64 -14.61 10.47
C GLU A 138 10.26 -15.26 10.20
N GLY A 139 10.26 -16.54 9.87
CA GLY A 139 9.10 -17.38 10.11
C GLY A 139 8.77 -17.24 11.59
N ARG A 140 7.66 -16.56 11.93
CA ARG A 140 7.18 -16.47 13.31
C ARG A 140 7.29 -17.86 13.92
N PRO A 141 8.01 -18.03 15.04
CA PRO A 141 8.04 -19.32 15.70
C PRO A 141 6.58 -19.70 15.96
N LEU A 142 6.19 -20.88 15.48
CA LEU A 142 4.83 -21.38 15.67
C LEU A 142 4.56 -21.37 17.18
N THR A 143 3.56 -20.60 17.59
CA THR A 143 3.16 -20.60 19.00
C THR A 143 2.69 -22.00 19.38
N LEU A 144 2.86 -22.39 20.66
CA LEU A 144 2.43 -23.70 21.16
C LEU A 144 0.96 -23.97 20.77
N GLY A 145 0.10 -22.95 20.78
CA GLY A 145 -1.29 -23.02 20.32
C GLY A 145 -1.44 -23.37 18.85
N GLN A 146 -0.60 -22.83 17.97
CA GLN A 146 -0.61 -23.18 16.55
C GLN A 146 -0.14 -24.60 16.29
N LEU A 147 0.86 -25.08 17.03
CA LEU A 147 1.30 -26.48 16.96
C LEU A 147 0.19 -27.45 17.39
N ILE A 148 -0.56 -27.13 18.44
CA ILE A 148 -1.70 -27.92 18.90
C ILE A 148 -2.80 -27.94 17.82
N ILE A 149 -3.14 -26.78 17.23
CA ILE A 149 -4.15 -26.69 16.18
C ILE A 149 -3.74 -27.50 14.96
N PHE A 150 -2.49 -27.39 14.49
CA PHE A 150 -2.01 -28.20 13.37
C PHE A 150 -1.98 -29.68 13.70
N GLY A 151 -1.64 -30.06 14.93
CA GLY A 151 -1.71 -31.44 15.40
C GLY A 151 -3.14 -32.01 15.37
N VAL A 152 -4.12 -31.27 15.88
CA VAL A 152 -5.54 -31.65 15.85
C VAL A 152 -6.06 -31.77 14.42
N ILE A 153 -5.75 -30.79 13.55
CA ILE A 153 -6.14 -30.85 12.13
C ILE A 153 -5.50 -32.07 11.44
N GLY A 154 -4.22 -32.36 11.71
CA GLY A 154 -3.54 -33.53 11.19
C GLY A 154 -4.19 -34.86 11.62
N ILE A 155 -4.55 -34.98 12.91
CA ILE A 155 -5.25 -36.18 13.43
C ILE A 155 -6.63 -36.32 12.78
N LEU A 156 -7.42 -35.23 12.68
CA LEU A 156 -8.72 -35.23 12.03
C LEU A 156 -8.61 -35.64 10.56
N PHE A 157 -7.57 -35.16 9.87
CA PHE A 157 -7.30 -35.53 8.47
C PHE A 157 -6.95 -37.03 8.35
N LEU A 158 -6.14 -37.57 9.25
CA LEU A 158 -5.83 -39.02 9.26
C LEU A 158 -7.06 -39.88 9.54
N VAL A 159 -7.94 -39.46 10.44
CA VAL A 159 -9.21 -40.13 10.70
C VAL A 159 -10.10 -40.07 9.45
N LEU A 160 -10.17 -38.92 8.80
CA LEU A 160 -10.92 -38.75 7.55
C LEU A 160 -10.36 -39.64 6.42
N LEU A 161 -9.04 -39.75 6.33
CA LEU A 161 -8.38 -40.61 5.32
C LEU A 161 -8.68 -42.08 5.59
N ALA A 162 -8.74 -42.52 6.83
CA ALA A 162 -9.07 -43.90 7.19
C ALA A 162 -10.54 -44.24 7.02
N THR A 163 -11.45 -43.29 7.25
CA THR A 163 -12.91 -43.52 7.18
C THR A 163 -13.50 -43.23 5.81
N ASN A 164 -12.99 -42.21 5.10
CA ASN A 164 -13.49 -41.73 3.81
C ASN A 164 -12.35 -41.25 2.90
N PRO A 165 -11.57 -42.19 2.28
CA PRO A 165 -10.40 -41.78 1.47
C PRO A 165 -10.76 -40.91 0.25
N GLY A 166 -11.96 -41.08 -0.31
CA GLY A 166 -12.43 -40.26 -1.43
C GLY A 166 -12.61 -38.76 -1.06
N LEU A 167 -13.16 -38.48 0.14
CA LEU A 167 -13.31 -37.11 0.62
C LEU A 167 -11.95 -36.48 0.95
N ALA A 168 -11.02 -37.25 1.52
CA ALA A 168 -9.68 -36.75 1.80
C ALA A 168 -8.93 -36.35 0.53
N ILE A 169 -8.99 -37.19 -0.52
CA ILE A 169 -8.38 -36.88 -1.83
C ILE A 169 -9.05 -35.67 -2.50
N TYR A 170 -10.38 -35.56 -2.39
CA TYR A 170 -11.11 -34.39 -2.93
C TYR A 170 -10.70 -33.10 -2.25
N LEU A 171 -10.56 -33.09 -0.92
CA LEU A 171 -10.10 -31.92 -0.17
C LEU A 171 -8.66 -31.51 -0.54
N VAL A 172 -7.75 -32.46 -0.67
CA VAL A 172 -6.38 -32.18 -1.13
C VAL A 172 -6.37 -31.64 -2.55
N ALA A 173 -7.14 -32.26 -3.45
CA ALA A 173 -7.26 -31.79 -4.83
C ALA A 173 -7.86 -30.37 -4.91
N SER A 174 -8.87 -30.06 -4.09
CA SER A 174 -9.47 -28.72 -4.05
C SER A 174 -8.52 -27.65 -3.48
N ILE A 175 -7.66 -28.00 -2.51
CA ILE A 175 -6.63 -27.10 -1.99
C ILE A 175 -5.52 -26.88 -3.03
N LEU A 176 -5.11 -27.92 -3.74
CA LEU A 176 -4.12 -27.80 -4.82
C LEU A 176 -4.65 -27.09 -6.07
N SER A 177 -5.95 -27.24 -6.36
CA SER A 177 -6.64 -26.59 -7.50
C SER A 177 -7.20 -25.21 -7.15
N GLY A 178 -7.10 -24.81 -5.90
CA GLY A 178 -7.64 -23.57 -5.39
C GLY A 178 -6.86 -22.36 -5.88
N ASN A 179 -7.55 -21.62 -6.71
CA ASN A 179 -7.40 -20.22 -7.03
C ASN A 179 -6.72 -19.83 -8.34
N ARG A 180 -7.41 -20.16 -9.41
CA ARG A 180 -7.35 -19.35 -10.65
C ARG A 180 -8.80 -18.98 -10.97
N ASP A 181 -9.21 -17.80 -10.49
CA ASP A 181 -10.15 -16.91 -11.18
C ASP A 181 -10.62 -15.82 -10.21
N GLY A 182 -10.12 -14.64 -10.43
CA GLY A 182 -10.52 -13.40 -9.80
C GLY A 182 -10.27 -12.23 -10.74
N SER A 183 -10.87 -12.31 -11.95
CA SER A 183 -10.86 -11.20 -12.90
C SER A 183 -11.87 -10.15 -12.44
N TYR A 184 -11.42 -9.10 -11.76
CA TYR A 184 -12.23 -7.92 -11.54
C TYR A 184 -12.12 -6.98 -12.73
N ARG A 185 -13.17 -6.96 -13.56
CA ARG A 185 -13.41 -5.90 -14.55
C ARG A 185 -13.70 -4.60 -13.82
N SER A 186 -12.81 -3.63 -13.94
CA SER A 186 -13.04 -2.23 -13.56
C SER A 186 -13.92 -1.59 -14.65
N GLY A 187 -15.11 -1.18 -14.24
CA GLY A 187 -16.04 -0.37 -15.05
C GLY A 187 -15.63 1.09 -14.99
N GLY A 188 -15.53 1.75 -16.13
CA GLY A 188 -15.22 3.15 -16.27
C GLY A 188 -16.33 4.06 -15.75
N GLY A 189 -15.96 5.13 -15.07
CA GLY A 189 -16.83 6.24 -14.63
C GLY A 189 -16.22 7.58 -15.03
N GLY A 190 -17.04 8.41 -15.65
CA GLY A 190 -16.71 9.63 -16.39
C GLY A 190 -16.07 10.75 -15.56
N GLY A 191 -15.24 11.53 -16.24
CA GLY A 191 -14.45 12.61 -15.70
C GLY A 191 -15.24 13.86 -15.36
N PHE A 192 -14.86 14.52 -14.24
CA PHE A 192 -15.19 15.90 -13.92
C PHE A 192 -13.96 16.78 -14.12
N GLY A 193 -14.08 17.81 -14.92
CA GLY A 193 -13.00 18.76 -15.21
C GLY A 193 -12.97 19.90 -14.19
N GLY A 194 -11.91 20.01 -13.43
CA GLY A 194 -11.61 21.17 -12.57
C GLY A 194 -10.13 21.56 -12.74
N GLY A 195 -9.87 22.88 -12.73
CA GLY A 195 -8.58 23.48 -13.10
C GLY A 195 -7.45 23.31 -12.07
N GLY A 196 -6.95 22.10 -11.90
CA GLY A 196 -5.76 21.72 -11.14
C GLY A 196 -5.20 20.45 -11.71
N GLY A 197 -4.15 19.90 -11.12
CA GLY A 197 -3.62 18.61 -11.49
C GLY A 197 -4.71 17.55 -11.40
N ARG A 198 -4.73 16.63 -12.37
CA ARG A 198 -5.70 15.55 -12.43
C ARG A 198 -5.05 14.25 -12.02
N SER A 199 -5.79 13.47 -11.27
CA SER A 199 -5.52 12.06 -11.08
C SER A 199 -6.74 11.29 -11.54
N GLY A 200 -6.52 10.15 -12.21
CA GLY A 200 -7.55 9.25 -12.66
C GLY A 200 -7.74 8.05 -11.75
N GLY A 201 -7.22 8.14 -10.52
CA GLY A 201 -7.18 7.01 -9.60
C GLY A 201 -5.91 6.17 -9.76
N GLY A 202 -4.89 6.68 -10.45
CA GLY A 202 -3.55 6.10 -10.44
C GLY A 202 -2.96 6.10 -9.03
N GLY A 203 -2.17 5.06 -8.72
CA GLY A 203 -1.60 4.88 -7.38
C GLY A 203 -1.97 3.55 -6.75
N ALA A 204 -1.88 3.46 -5.44
CA ALA A 204 -2.18 2.21 -4.73
C ALA A 204 -2.72 2.46 -3.33
N SER A 205 -3.55 1.52 -2.86
CA SER A 205 -4.07 1.49 -1.50
C SER A 205 -3.49 0.34 -0.70
N GLY A 206 -3.48 0.47 0.62
CA GLY A 206 -3.09 -0.56 1.55
C GLY A 206 -3.74 -0.40 2.93
N SER A 207 -3.65 -1.45 3.72
CA SER A 207 -4.08 -1.49 5.13
C SER A 207 -2.98 -2.07 6.02
N TRP A 208 -3.04 -1.83 7.35
CA TRP A 208 -2.11 -2.37 8.35
C TRP A 208 -2.81 -2.87 9.60
#